data_29596de60d98c647f23712f1d7864651
#
_entry.id   29596de60d98c647f23712f1d7864651
#
_cell.length_a   1.000
_cell.length_b   1.000
_cell.length_c   1.000
_cell.angle_alpha   90.00
_cell.angle_beta   90.00
_cell.angle_gamma   90.00
#
_symmetry.space_group_name_H-M   'P 1'
#
loop_
_entity.id
_entity.type
_entity.pdbx_description
1 polymer ?
#
loop_
_entity_poly.entity_id
_entity_poly.type
_entity_poly.pdbx_seq_one_letter_code
_entity_poly.pdbx_strand_id
1 'polypeptide(L)'
;MKVRMHPLFRRVMPLALAVITLFIGGVFAAPLAMAQEVTAPAVTGAPLQAEHRPGGEANLVVPDLSSVSFRGIPGTTLLMFGLLVCLAGLLFGLVIYSQLKKMPVHKSMLEISELIYETCKTYLITQGKFILILEIFIGFIILLYFGFLLKFEPIKVAIILAFSLIGIGGSYGVAWFGIRVNTFANSRTAFASLKGKPYPCYAIPLKAGMSIGMLLISVELFMMLCILLFIPGDYAGSCFIGFAIGESLGAAALRIAGGIFTKIADIGADLMKIVFNVKEDDARNPGVIADCTGDNAGDSVGPSADGFETYGVTGV
;
A
#
# COMPACT_ATOMS: atom_id res chain seq x y z
N MET A 1 1.39 -31.74 -7.29
CA MET A 1 2.74 -31.21 -7.24
C MET A 1 2.83 -30.32 -5.99
N LYS A 2 3.50 -30.77 -4.92
CA LYS A 2 3.64 -30.00 -3.66
C LYS A 2 4.64 -28.88 -3.90
N VAL A 3 4.17 -27.65 -3.93
CA VAL A 3 5.03 -26.46 -3.98
C VAL A 3 5.78 -26.38 -2.65
N ARG A 4 7.08 -26.72 -2.68
CA ARG A 4 7.98 -26.46 -1.55
C ARG A 4 8.16 -24.94 -1.43
N MET A 5 7.48 -24.33 -0.48
CA MET A 5 7.74 -22.94 -0.11
C MET A 5 9.18 -22.80 0.37
N HIS A 6 9.86 -21.76 -0.12
CA HIS A 6 11.23 -21.45 0.25
C HIS A 6 11.35 -21.27 1.77
N PRO A 7 12.39 -21.81 2.44
CA PRO A 7 12.51 -21.80 3.90
C PRO A 7 12.49 -20.39 4.52
N LEU A 8 12.88 -19.35 3.76
CA LEU A 8 12.79 -17.96 4.19
C LEU A 8 11.33 -17.48 4.33
N PHE A 9 10.46 -17.87 3.39
CA PHE A 9 9.04 -17.51 3.42
C PHE A 9 8.31 -18.17 4.61
N ARG A 10 8.73 -19.36 4.99
CA ARG A 10 8.22 -20.10 6.15
C ARG A 10 8.61 -19.44 7.48
N ARG A 11 9.72 -18.67 7.52
CA ARG A 11 10.18 -17.94 8.71
C ARG A 11 9.66 -16.51 8.78
N VAL A 12 9.43 -15.85 7.63
CA VAL A 12 8.98 -14.45 7.57
C VAL A 12 7.46 -14.33 7.67
N MET A 13 6.71 -15.29 7.13
CA MET A 13 5.24 -15.27 7.17
C MET A 13 4.66 -15.36 8.60
N PRO A 14 5.15 -16.20 9.52
CA PRO A 14 4.69 -16.18 10.90
C PRO A 14 5.11 -14.91 11.66
N LEU A 15 6.26 -14.32 11.29
CA LEU A 15 6.70 -13.05 11.89
C LEU A 15 5.82 -11.88 11.43
N ALA A 16 5.48 -11.81 10.14
CA ALA A 16 4.55 -10.83 9.59
C ALA A 16 3.13 -11.01 10.17
N LEU A 17 2.68 -12.26 10.28
CA LEU A 17 1.39 -12.57 10.91
C LEU A 17 1.40 -12.24 12.40
N ALA A 18 2.50 -12.49 13.11
CA ALA A 18 2.67 -12.15 14.53
C ALA A 18 2.72 -10.63 14.75
N VAL A 19 3.36 -9.88 13.85
CA VAL A 19 3.37 -8.39 13.90
C VAL A 19 1.96 -7.85 13.63
N ILE A 20 1.24 -8.39 12.66
CA ILE A 20 -0.15 -8.01 12.37
C ILE A 20 -1.07 -8.39 13.54
N THR A 21 -0.91 -9.58 14.14
CA THR A 21 -1.71 -10.00 15.31
C THR A 21 -1.34 -9.25 16.59
N LEU A 22 -0.07 -8.91 16.79
CA LEU A 22 0.37 -8.04 17.89
C LEU A 22 -0.16 -6.62 17.71
N PHE A 23 -0.20 -6.13 16.48
CA PHE A 23 -0.73 -4.81 16.16
C PHE A 23 -2.26 -4.76 16.36
N ILE A 24 -3.00 -5.74 15.84
CA ILE A 24 -4.44 -5.86 16.07
C ILE A 24 -4.73 -6.07 17.55
N GLY A 25 -3.99 -6.93 18.24
CA GLY A 25 -4.12 -7.17 19.68
C GLY A 25 -3.73 -5.97 20.54
N GLY A 26 -2.69 -5.21 20.15
CA GLY A 26 -2.25 -3.99 20.84
C GLY A 26 -3.24 -2.83 20.70
N VAL A 27 -3.80 -2.64 19.50
CA VAL A 27 -4.80 -1.60 19.23
C VAL A 27 -6.12 -1.89 19.98
N PHE A 28 -6.50 -3.15 20.15
CA PHE A 28 -7.70 -3.52 20.92
C PHE A 28 -7.48 -3.62 22.43
N ALA A 29 -6.24 -3.78 22.92
CA ALA A 29 -5.95 -3.86 24.35
C ALA A 29 -5.63 -2.48 25.00
N ALA A 30 -5.22 -1.50 24.24
CA ALA A 30 -4.86 -0.16 24.74
C ALA A 30 -6.04 0.63 25.36
N PRO A 31 -7.29 0.58 24.83
CA PRO A 31 -8.37 1.37 25.40
C PRO A 31 -8.87 0.90 26.76
N LEU A 32 -8.56 -0.33 27.18
CA LEU A 32 -8.99 -0.85 28.50
C LEU A 32 -8.12 -0.39 29.68
N ALA A 33 -6.95 0.16 29.43
CA ALA A 33 -6.00 0.55 30.48
C ALA A 33 -5.99 2.07 30.81
N MET A 34 -6.68 2.91 30.02
CA MET A 34 -6.64 4.38 30.17
C MET A 34 -8.00 5.06 30.40
N ALA A 35 -9.02 4.33 30.83
CA ALA A 35 -10.27 4.95 31.28
C ALA A 35 -10.10 5.50 32.71
N GLN A 36 -9.35 6.60 32.84
CA GLN A 36 -9.40 7.46 34.02
C GLN A 36 -10.20 8.72 33.68
N GLU A 37 -11.27 8.94 34.46
CA GLU A 37 -12.21 10.05 34.36
C GLU A 37 -11.48 11.40 34.25
N VAL A 38 -11.70 12.09 33.14
CA VAL A 38 -11.44 13.53 33.03
C VAL A 38 -12.80 14.22 32.97
N THR A 39 -13.17 14.88 34.06
CA THR A 39 -14.31 15.80 34.14
C THR A 39 -14.11 16.96 33.16
N ALA A 40 -14.97 17.08 32.18
CA ALA A 40 -14.94 18.15 31.18
C ALA A 40 -15.57 19.45 31.73
N PRO A 41 -14.95 20.63 31.52
CA PRO A 41 -15.62 21.91 31.68
C PRO A 41 -16.47 22.25 30.45
N ALA A 42 -17.65 22.83 30.71
CA ALA A 42 -18.60 23.24 29.70
C ALA A 42 -18.02 24.26 28.69
N VAL A 43 -18.14 23.97 27.41
CA VAL A 43 -17.69 24.84 26.31
C VAL A 43 -18.85 25.74 25.88
N THR A 44 -18.76 27.03 26.21
CA THR A 44 -19.51 28.11 25.61
C THR A 44 -18.84 28.51 24.28
N GLY A 45 -19.62 28.48 23.20
CA GLY A 45 -19.12 28.67 21.84
C GLY A 45 -18.56 30.07 21.55
N ALA A 46 -17.34 30.06 21.01
CA ALA A 46 -16.80 31.11 20.14
C ALA A 46 -16.06 30.38 18.98
N PRO A 47 -16.04 30.95 17.75
CA PRO A 47 -15.33 30.30 16.65
C PRO A 47 -13.83 30.29 16.97
N LEU A 48 -13.25 29.09 17.13
CA LEU A 48 -11.83 28.88 17.32
C LEU A 48 -11.10 29.34 16.06
N GLN A 49 -10.49 30.51 16.12
CA GLN A 49 -9.38 30.83 15.23
C GLN A 49 -8.26 29.82 15.54
N ALA A 50 -8.00 28.94 14.57
CA ALA A 50 -6.88 28.00 14.69
C ALA A 50 -5.58 28.80 14.80
N GLU A 51 -5.00 28.88 16.01
CA GLU A 51 -3.64 29.33 16.19
C GLU A 51 -2.72 28.47 15.31
N HIS A 52 -2.05 29.10 14.37
CA HIS A 52 -1.11 28.43 13.46
C HIS A 52 0.11 27.99 14.29
N ARG A 53 0.04 26.78 14.87
CA ARG A 53 1.16 26.18 15.61
C ARG A 53 2.13 25.54 14.62
N PRO A 54 3.44 25.75 14.76
CA PRO A 54 4.43 25.02 13.96
C PRO A 54 4.28 23.52 14.15
N GLY A 55 4.23 22.75 13.06
CA GLY A 55 4.06 21.28 13.10
C GLY A 55 2.87 20.77 12.29
N GLY A 56 2.06 21.67 11.70
CA GLY A 56 0.95 21.29 10.79
C GLY A 56 0.02 20.24 11.41
N GLU A 57 -0.30 19.21 10.66
CA GLU A 57 -1.21 18.10 11.00
C GLU A 57 -0.77 17.32 12.24
N ALA A 58 0.51 17.37 12.63
CA ALA A 58 1.00 16.71 13.86
C ALA A 58 0.37 17.30 15.13
N ASN A 59 -0.17 18.50 15.06
CA ASN A 59 -0.91 19.15 16.16
C ASN A 59 -2.43 18.99 16.02
N LEU A 60 -2.90 18.22 15.04
CA LEU A 60 -4.31 17.94 14.85
C LEU A 60 -4.84 17.19 16.09
N VAL A 61 -5.87 17.75 16.70
CA VAL A 61 -6.65 17.10 17.76
C VAL A 61 -8.01 16.74 17.17
N VAL A 62 -8.30 15.48 17.06
CA VAL A 62 -9.59 15.01 16.55
C VAL A 62 -10.65 15.24 17.64
N PRO A 63 -11.75 15.97 17.34
CA PRO A 63 -12.82 16.19 18.30
C PRO A 63 -13.52 14.87 18.65
N ASP A 64 -14.26 14.86 19.77
CA ASP A 64 -15.06 13.71 20.14
C ASP A 64 -16.15 13.41 19.10
N LEU A 65 -15.92 12.35 18.33
CA LEU A 65 -16.81 11.92 17.25
C LEU A 65 -18.19 11.40 17.76
N SER A 66 -18.32 11.13 19.07
CA SER A 66 -19.58 10.73 19.66
C SER A 66 -20.52 11.92 19.90
N SER A 67 -19.96 13.12 20.00
CA SER A 67 -20.72 14.36 20.26
C SER A 67 -21.50 14.85 19.03
N VAL A 68 -21.13 14.39 17.81
CA VAL A 68 -21.74 14.81 16.55
C VAL A 68 -22.69 13.72 16.05
N SER A 69 -23.91 14.10 15.72
CA SER A 69 -24.90 13.19 15.12
C SER A 69 -25.40 13.71 13.77
N PHE A 70 -25.51 12.82 12.79
CA PHE A 70 -26.08 13.09 11.47
C PHE A 70 -27.40 12.35 11.34
N ARG A 71 -28.51 13.09 11.25
CA ARG A 71 -29.89 12.52 11.20
C ARG A 71 -30.17 11.52 12.32
N GLY A 72 -29.66 11.78 13.55
CA GLY A 72 -29.86 10.92 14.69
C GLY A 72 -28.90 9.72 14.79
N ILE A 73 -27.95 9.57 13.87
CA ILE A 73 -26.89 8.54 13.91
C ILE A 73 -25.62 9.18 14.48
N PRO A 74 -25.01 8.66 15.55
CA PRO A 74 -23.73 9.14 16.04
C PRO A 74 -22.62 9.01 15.00
N GLY A 75 -21.68 9.96 14.96
CA GLY A 75 -20.58 9.97 14.00
C GLY A 75 -19.72 8.68 14.10
N THR A 76 -19.45 8.20 15.31
CA THR A 76 -18.75 6.92 15.54
C THR A 76 -19.44 5.73 14.87
N THR A 77 -20.77 5.65 14.97
CA THR A 77 -21.55 4.58 14.32
C THR A 77 -21.45 4.65 12.81
N LEU A 78 -21.48 5.86 12.24
CA LEU A 78 -21.33 6.07 10.80
C LEU A 78 -19.94 5.62 10.30
N LEU A 79 -18.88 5.95 11.04
CA LEU A 79 -17.53 5.51 10.71
C LEU A 79 -17.35 3.99 10.87
N MET A 80 -18.01 3.37 11.85
CA MET A 80 -18.03 1.91 11.98
C MET A 80 -18.68 1.21 10.78
N PHE A 81 -19.73 1.81 10.19
CA PHE A 81 -20.26 1.35 8.90
C PHE A 81 -19.25 1.51 7.77
N GLY A 82 -18.43 2.56 7.80
CA GLY A 82 -17.31 2.73 6.87
C GLY A 82 -16.33 1.55 6.91
N LEU A 83 -16.01 1.01 8.08
CA LEU A 83 -15.17 -0.20 8.20
C LEU A 83 -15.79 -1.41 7.49
N LEU A 84 -17.12 -1.58 7.57
CA LEU A 84 -17.80 -2.67 6.86
C LEU A 84 -17.70 -2.49 5.34
N VAL A 85 -17.79 -1.25 4.83
CA VAL A 85 -17.61 -0.93 3.42
C VAL A 85 -16.18 -1.25 2.98
N CYS A 86 -15.16 -0.89 3.78
CA CYS A 86 -13.77 -1.25 3.52
C CYS A 86 -13.57 -2.76 3.46
N LEU A 87 -14.13 -3.51 4.40
CA LEU A 87 -14.07 -4.98 4.38
C LEU A 87 -14.74 -5.57 3.13
N ALA A 88 -15.88 -5.02 2.71
CA ALA A 88 -16.53 -5.44 1.47
C ALA A 88 -15.65 -5.17 0.24
N GLY A 89 -14.96 -4.02 0.19
CA GLY A 89 -14.01 -3.68 -0.87
C GLY A 89 -12.79 -4.61 -0.90
N LEU A 90 -12.22 -4.93 0.26
CA LEU A 90 -11.14 -5.92 0.38
C LEU A 90 -11.58 -7.29 -0.13
N LEU A 91 -12.77 -7.76 0.30
CA LEU A 91 -13.34 -9.02 -0.16
C LEU A 91 -13.57 -9.02 -1.67
N PHE A 92 -14.08 -7.93 -2.23
CA PHE A 92 -14.24 -7.77 -3.68
C PHE A 92 -12.91 -7.94 -4.42
N GLY A 93 -11.85 -7.25 -3.99
CA GLY A 93 -10.50 -7.38 -4.56
C GLY A 93 -9.99 -8.83 -4.53
N LEU A 94 -10.14 -9.51 -3.38
CA LEU A 94 -9.72 -10.90 -3.21
C LEU A 94 -10.55 -11.89 -4.04
N VAL A 95 -11.85 -11.65 -4.22
CA VAL A 95 -12.73 -12.47 -5.06
C VAL A 95 -12.30 -12.38 -6.53
N ILE A 96 -12.06 -11.17 -7.05
CA ILE A 96 -11.57 -10.96 -8.40
C ILE A 96 -10.19 -11.62 -8.60
N TYR A 97 -9.27 -11.44 -7.66
CA TYR A 97 -7.98 -12.14 -7.65
C TYR A 97 -8.15 -13.65 -7.78
N SER A 98 -9.04 -14.23 -6.97
CA SER A 98 -9.32 -15.68 -7.00
C SER A 98 -9.94 -16.12 -8.35
N GLN A 99 -10.81 -15.30 -8.94
CA GLN A 99 -11.37 -15.56 -10.26
C GLN A 99 -10.29 -15.53 -11.33
N LEU A 100 -9.44 -14.53 -11.37
CA LEU A 100 -8.34 -14.42 -12.32
C LEU A 100 -7.38 -15.60 -12.19
N LYS A 101 -7.02 -15.98 -10.98
CA LYS A 101 -6.14 -17.12 -10.72
C LYS A 101 -6.68 -18.44 -11.28
N LYS A 102 -8.00 -18.63 -11.23
CA LYS A 102 -8.68 -19.86 -11.68
C LYS A 102 -8.96 -19.89 -13.19
N MET A 103 -8.76 -18.80 -13.91
CA MET A 103 -9.00 -18.75 -15.35
C MET A 103 -8.04 -19.69 -16.10
N PRO A 104 -8.52 -20.32 -17.20
CA PRO A 104 -7.68 -21.18 -18.01
C PRO A 104 -6.54 -20.40 -18.66
N VAL A 105 -5.38 -21.05 -18.76
CA VAL A 105 -4.18 -20.49 -19.38
C VAL A 105 -3.36 -21.64 -19.97
N HIS A 106 -2.65 -21.40 -21.09
CA HIS A 106 -1.74 -22.38 -21.65
C HIS A 106 -0.51 -22.57 -20.76
N LYS A 107 -0.01 -23.79 -20.63
CA LYS A 107 1.08 -24.14 -19.72
C LYS A 107 2.34 -23.29 -19.95
N SER A 108 2.76 -23.14 -21.21
CA SER A 108 3.94 -22.30 -21.54
C SER A 108 3.75 -20.82 -21.17
N MET A 109 2.55 -20.26 -21.36
CA MET A 109 2.26 -18.87 -20.95
C MET A 109 2.29 -18.74 -19.44
N LEU A 110 1.82 -19.76 -18.71
CA LEU A 110 1.86 -19.76 -17.26
C LEU A 110 3.31 -19.83 -16.75
N GLU A 111 4.17 -20.65 -17.33
CA GLU A 111 5.58 -20.79 -16.98
C GLU A 111 6.33 -19.46 -17.13
N ILE A 112 6.12 -18.76 -18.26
CA ILE A 112 6.71 -17.42 -18.49
C ILE A 112 6.14 -16.38 -17.51
N SER A 113 4.83 -16.38 -17.29
CA SER A 113 4.19 -15.48 -16.34
C SER A 113 4.71 -15.67 -14.89
N GLU A 114 4.96 -16.91 -14.47
CA GLU A 114 5.56 -17.18 -13.16
C GLU A 114 7.04 -16.78 -13.11
N LEU A 115 7.78 -16.89 -14.21
CA LEU A 115 9.15 -16.39 -14.31
C LEU A 115 9.20 -14.87 -14.16
N ILE A 116 8.32 -14.15 -14.87
CA ILE A 116 8.17 -12.69 -14.76
C ILE A 116 7.80 -12.31 -13.31
N TYR A 117 6.89 -13.05 -12.69
CA TYR A 117 6.53 -12.79 -11.28
C TYR A 117 7.71 -12.98 -10.33
N GLU A 118 8.52 -14.02 -10.49
CA GLU A 118 9.69 -14.25 -9.62
C GLU A 118 10.77 -13.17 -9.80
N THR A 119 10.94 -12.64 -11.03
CA THR A 119 11.83 -11.48 -11.28
C THR A 119 11.27 -10.19 -10.66
N CYS A 120 9.99 -9.89 -10.82
CA CYS A 120 9.32 -8.76 -10.17
C CYS A 120 9.41 -8.85 -8.65
N LYS A 121 9.27 -10.03 -8.09
CA LYS A 121 9.42 -10.27 -6.65
C LYS A 121 10.83 -10.00 -6.16
N THR A 122 11.85 -10.38 -6.93
CA THR A 122 13.25 -10.07 -6.63
C THR A 122 13.50 -8.56 -6.65
N TYR A 123 12.94 -7.87 -7.65
CA TYR A 123 12.93 -6.41 -7.70
C TYR A 123 12.29 -5.79 -6.46
N LEU A 124 11.07 -6.21 -6.08
CA LEU A 124 10.39 -5.70 -4.89
C LEU A 124 11.19 -5.93 -3.61
N ILE A 125 11.77 -7.11 -3.42
CA ILE A 125 12.58 -7.41 -2.23
C ILE A 125 13.80 -6.48 -2.17
N THR A 126 14.43 -6.20 -3.30
CA THR A 126 15.58 -5.28 -3.39
C THR A 126 15.17 -3.85 -3.06
N GLN A 127 14.05 -3.39 -3.63
CA GLN A 127 13.49 -2.07 -3.33
C GLN A 127 13.04 -1.96 -1.87
N GLY A 128 12.42 -2.99 -1.31
CA GLY A 128 12.02 -3.01 0.11
C GLY A 128 13.22 -2.82 1.05
N LYS A 129 14.35 -3.46 0.76
CA LYS A 129 15.58 -3.24 1.54
C LYS A 129 16.08 -1.80 1.41
N PHE A 130 16.04 -1.23 0.22
CA PHE A 130 16.43 0.16 -0.03
C PHE A 130 15.53 1.14 0.71
N ILE A 131 14.21 0.92 0.67
CA ILE A 131 13.23 1.74 1.39
C ILE A 131 13.51 1.70 2.91
N LEU A 132 13.80 0.53 3.47
CA LEU A 132 14.13 0.42 4.90
C LEU A 132 15.43 1.15 5.26
N ILE A 133 16.41 1.21 4.37
CA ILE A 133 17.63 2.01 4.58
C ILE A 133 17.28 3.51 4.55
N LEU A 134 16.45 3.94 3.60
CA LEU A 134 15.98 5.33 3.55
C LEU A 134 15.16 5.69 4.79
N GLU A 135 14.34 4.78 5.30
CA GLU A 135 13.56 5.01 6.53
C GLU A 135 14.45 5.26 7.75
N ILE A 136 15.62 4.65 7.83
CA ILE A 136 16.59 4.97 8.91
C ILE A 136 16.99 6.44 8.86
N PHE A 137 17.27 6.98 7.66
CA PHE A 137 17.61 8.39 7.49
C PHE A 137 16.43 9.32 7.78
N ILE A 138 15.25 8.99 7.25
CA ILE A 138 14.02 9.76 7.50
C ILE A 138 13.63 9.67 8.98
N GLY A 139 13.73 8.50 9.59
CA GLY A 139 13.50 8.32 11.03
C GLY A 139 14.43 9.17 11.90
N PHE A 140 15.70 9.30 11.50
CA PHE A 140 16.62 10.21 12.16
C PHE A 140 16.17 11.67 12.02
N ILE A 141 15.71 12.09 10.85
CA ILE A 141 15.18 13.44 10.62
C ILE A 141 13.90 13.65 11.46
N ILE A 142 13.01 12.66 11.53
CA ILE A 142 11.80 12.70 12.38
C ILE A 142 12.18 12.91 13.84
N LEU A 143 13.17 12.18 14.34
CA LEU A 143 13.67 12.35 15.72
C LEU A 143 14.22 13.75 15.98
N LEU A 144 15.02 14.29 15.05
CA LEU A 144 15.59 15.64 15.19
C LEU A 144 14.50 16.70 15.10
N TYR A 145 13.60 16.60 14.13
CA TYR A 145 12.59 17.62 13.87
C TYR A 145 11.52 17.63 14.97
N PHE A 146 10.82 16.52 15.17
CA PHE A 146 9.73 16.45 16.15
C PHE A 146 10.22 16.34 17.59
N GLY A 147 11.28 15.57 17.85
CA GLY A 147 11.79 15.37 19.20
C GLY A 147 12.63 16.54 19.70
N PHE A 148 13.59 17.00 18.91
CA PHE A 148 14.54 18.01 19.37
C PHE A 148 14.10 19.44 19.05
N LEU A 149 13.65 19.71 17.81
CA LEU A 149 13.28 21.06 17.38
C LEU A 149 11.89 21.45 17.88
N LEU A 150 10.87 20.65 17.66
CA LEU A 150 9.49 20.90 18.10
C LEU A 150 9.23 20.46 19.55
N LYS A 151 10.13 19.72 20.17
CA LYS A 151 10.04 19.24 21.56
C LYS A 151 8.76 18.47 21.87
N PHE A 152 8.33 17.64 20.92
CA PHE A 152 7.19 16.75 21.13
C PHE A 152 7.50 15.74 22.24
N GLU A 153 6.45 15.26 22.90
CA GLU A 153 6.56 14.17 23.86
C GLU A 153 7.18 12.93 23.19
N PRO A 154 8.11 12.23 23.86
CA PRO A 154 8.76 11.06 23.28
C PRO A 154 7.80 10.00 22.74
N ILE A 155 6.63 9.85 23.36
CA ILE A 155 5.60 8.91 22.92
C ILE A 155 5.02 9.31 21.55
N LYS A 156 4.79 10.60 21.28
CA LYS A 156 4.29 11.10 20.00
C LYS A 156 5.32 10.86 18.89
N VAL A 157 6.60 11.08 19.17
CA VAL A 157 7.67 10.80 18.21
C VAL A 157 7.77 9.31 17.90
N ALA A 158 7.65 8.45 18.90
CA ALA A 158 7.62 7.01 18.72
C ALA A 158 6.41 6.54 17.86
N ILE A 159 5.25 7.17 18.06
CA ILE A 159 4.05 6.94 17.25
C ILE A 159 4.29 7.35 15.79
N ILE A 160 4.86 8.53 15.53
CA ILE A 160 5.19 9.00 14.17
C ILE A 160 6.07 7.95 13.47
N LEU A 161 7.14 7.49 14.13
CA LEU A 161 8.04 6.47 13.58
C LEU A 161 7.34 5.13 13.32
N ALA A 162 6.49 4.68 14.23
CA ALA A 162 5.75 3.43 14.09
C ALA A 162 4.77 3.51 12.91
N PHE A 163 4.05 4.62 12.79
CA PHE A 163 3.10 4.82 11.70
C PHE A 163 3.78 5.08 10.36
N SER A 164 5.00 5.62 10.33
CA SER A 164 5.81 5.69 9.11
C SER A 164 6.12 4.30 8.57
N LEU A 165 6.52 3.36 9.42
CA LEU A 165 6.72 1.96 9.00
C LEU A 165 5.42 1.30 8.50
N ILE A 166 4.27 1.63 9.09
CA ILE A 166 2.97 1.13 8.66
C ILE A 166 2.61 1.69 7.28
N GLY A 167 2.83 2.99 7.04
CA GLY A 167 2.62 3.64 5.75
C GLY A 167 3.46 3.01 4.64
N ILE A 168 4.77 2.79 4.89
CA ILE A 168 5.64 2.03 3.98
C ILE A 168 5.04 0.65 3.70
N GLY A 169 4.60 -0.06 4.75
CA GLY A 169 4.00 -1.39 4.64
C GLY A 169 2.74 -1.41 3.78
N GLY A 170 1.91 -0.37 3.87
CA GLY A 170 0.72 -0.17 3.05
C GLY A 170 1.06 -0.03 1.57
N SER A 171 1.88 0.96 1.21
CA SER A 171 2.34 1.18 -0.18
C SER A 171 2.99 -0.07 -0.77
N TYR A 172 3.87 -0.70 -0.02
CA TYR A 172 4.59 -1.89 -0.45
C TYR A 172 3.67 -3.11 -0.61
N GLY A 173 2.71 -3.29 0.29
CA GLY A 173 1.75 -4.39 0.25
C GLY A 173 0.80 -4.29 -0.95
N VAL A 174 0.29 -3.10 -1.22
CA VAL A 174 -0.56 -2.83 -2.39
C VAL A 174 0.22 -3.04 -3.69
N ALA A 175 1.45 -2.55 -3.77
CA ALA A 175 2.33 -2.77 -4.92
C ALA A 175 2.60 -4.28 -5.17
N TRP A 176 2.87 -5.03 -4.11
CA TRP A 176 3.06 -6.48 -4.20
C TRP A 176 1.82 -7.21 -4.72
N PHE A 177 0.65 -6.85 -4.20
CA PHE A 177 -0.62 -7.39 -4.68
C PHE A 177 -0.87 -7.04 -6.15
N GLY A 178 -0.59 -5.79 -6.55
CA GLY A 178 -0.72 -5.31 -7.91
C GLY A 178 0.10 -6.13 -8.91
N ILE A 179 1.38 -6.35 -8.64
CA ILE A 179 2.25 -7.20 -9.47
C ILE A 179 1.69 -8.61 -9.61
N ARG A 180 1.21 -9.19 -8.50
CA ARG A 180 0.69 -10.56 -8.56
C ARG A 180 -0.59 -10.66 -9.39
N VAL A 181 -1.49 -9.71 -9.27
CA VAL A 181 -2.72 -9.64 -10.08
C VAL A 181 -2.38 -9.45 -11.55
N ASN A 182 -1.44 -8.54 -11.87
CA ASN A 182 -1.04 -8.24 -13.24
C ASN A 182 -0.41 -9.44 -13.93
N THR A 183 0.53 -10.13 -13.31
CA THR A 183 1.17 -11.31 -13.89
C THR A 183 0.15 -12.42 -14.18
N PHE A 184 -0.90 -12.55 -13.37
CA PHE A 184 -2.01 -13.44 -13.71
C PHE A 184 -2.82 -12.92 -14.90
N ALA A 185 -3.18 -11.63 -14.90
CA ALA A 185 -3.98 -11.04 -15.96
C ALA A 185 -3.28 -11.11 -17.31
N ASN A 186 -1.98 -10.80 -17.37
CA ASN A 186 -1.20 -10.82 -18.61
C ASN A 186 -1.30 -12.16 -19.34
N SER A 187 -0.99 -13.26 -18.67
CA SER A 187 -1.02 -14.59 -19.28
C SER A 187 -2.44 -15.04 -19.68
N ARG A 188 -3.48 -14.65 -18.93
CA ARG A 188 -4.87 -14.99 -19.24
C ARG A 188 -5.41 -14.14 -20.37
N THR A 189 -5.02 -12.87 -20.45
CA THR A 189 -5.37 -11.99 -21.57
C THR A 189 -4.74 -12.49 -22.86
N ALA A 190 -3.44 -12.82 -22.82
CA ALA A 190 -2.74 -13.42 -23.97
C ALA A 190 -3.40 -14.73 -24.44
N PHE A 191 -3.77 -15.62 -23.52
CA PHE A 191 -4.45 -16.86 -23.86
C PHE A 191 -5.87 -16.63 -24.40
N ALA A 192 -6.58 -15.64 -23.87
CA ALA A 192 -7.91 -15.28 -24.33
C ALA A 192 -7.91 -14.70 -25.75
N SER A 193 -6.84 -13.99 -26.15
CA SER A 193 -6.71 -13.40 -27.48
C SER A 193 -6.69 -14.45 -28.60
N LEU A 194 -6.21 -15.67 -28.32
CA LEU A 194 -6.21 -16.78 -29.28
C LEU A 194 -7.62 -17.19 -29.74
N LYS A 195 -8.65 -16.80 -29.00
CA LYS A 195 -10.06 -17.07 -29.38
C LYS A 195 -10.60 -16.09 -30.43
N GLY A 196 -9.83 -15.06 -30.79
CA GLY A 196 -10.24 -14.04 -31.76
C GLY A 196 -11.42 -13.16 -31.33
N LYS A 197 -11.77 -13.16 -30.03
CA LYS A 197 -12.87 -12.37 -29.47
C LYS A 197 -12.32 -11.18 -28.67
N PRO A 198 -12.68 -9.92 -28.99
CA PRO A 198 -12.11 -8.75 -28.32
C PRO A 198 -12.56 -8.59 -26.87
N TYR A 199 -13.80 -8.98 -26.52
CA TYR A 199 -14.37 -8.76 -25.20
C TYR A 199 -13.55 -9.37 -24.05
N PRO A 200 -13.10 -10.66 -24.10
CA PRO A 200 -12.28 -11.22 -23.04
C PRO A 200 -10.94 -10.48 -22.85
N CYS A 201 -10.33 -10.01 -23.96
CA CYS A 201 -9.08 -9.27 -23.93
C CYS A 201 -9.22 -7.91 -23.24
N TYR A 202 -10.40 -7.32 -23.28
CA TYR A 202 -10.75 -6.10 -22.56
C TYR A 202 -11.16 -6.37 -21.11
N ALA A 203 -11.99 -7.37 -20.89
CA ALA A 203 -12.60 -7.64 -19.58
C ALA A 203 -11.60 -8.14 -18.52
N ILE A 204 -10.57 -8.90 -18.93
CA ILE A 204 -9.56 -9.44 -18.01
C ILE A 204 -8.70 -8.33 -17.41
N PRO A 205 -8.06 -7.44 -18.18
CA PRO A 205 -7.31 -6.31 -17.64
C PRO A 205 -8.17 -5.37 -16.81
N LEU A 206 -9.41 -5.07 -17.25
CA LEU A 206 -10.33 -4.23 -16.49
C LEU A 206 -10.63 -4.80 -15.10
N LYS A 207 -10.92 -6.12 -15.00
CA LYS A 207 -11.13 -6.79 -13.72
C LYS A 207 -9.88 -6.74 -12.83
N ALA A 208 -8.70 -6.93 -13.43
CA ALA A 208 -7.43 -6.83 -12.70
C ALA A 208 -7.25 -5.43 -12.09
N GLY A 209 -7.42 -4.38 -12.88
CA GLY A 209 -7.35 -2.99 -12.42
C GLY A 209 -8.38 -2.68 -11.33
N MET A 210 -9.63 -3.13 -11.52
CA MET A 210 -10.66 -2.97 -10.48
C MET A 210 -10.31 -3.69 -9.16
N SER A 211 -9.70 -4.88 -9.23
CA SER A 211 -9.26 -5.62 -8.05
C SER A 211 -8.19 -4.85 -7.27
N ILE A 212 -7.19 -4.31 -7.98
CA ILE A 212 -6.10 -3.55 -7.38
C ILE A 212 -6.63 -2.23 -6.80
N GLY A 213 -7.41 -1.47 -7.58
CA GLY A 213 -7.97 -0.18 -7.14
C GLY A 213 -8.88 -0.31 -5.92
N MET A 214 -9.79 -1.29 -5.92
CA MET A 214 -10.67 -1.53 -4.77
C MET A 214 -9.91 -1.96 -3.52
N LEU A 215 -8.88 -2.81 -3.67
CA LEU A 215 -8.05 -3.19 -2.54
C LEU A 215 -7.27 -2.00 -2.00
N LEU A 216 -6.66 -1.20 -2.87
CA LEU A 216 -5.90 -0.01 -2.53
C LEU A 216 -6.75 0.97 -1.69
N ILE A 217 -7.88 1.41 -2.24
CA ILE A 217 -8.78 2.36 -1.55
C ILE A 217 -9.29 1.78 -0.23
N SER A 218 -9.61 0.48 -0.21
CA SER A 218 -10.13 -0.15 0.99
C SER A 218 -9.09 -0.28 2.10
N VAL A 219 -7.84 -0.57 1.78
CA VAL A 219 -6.74 -0.61 2.75
C VAL A 219 -6.51 0.77 3.33
N GLU A 220 -6.45 1.79 2.46
CA GLU A 220 -6.20 3.17 2.86
C GLU A 220 -7.29 3.69 3.80
N LEU A 221 -8.55 3.63 3.37
CA LEU A 221 -9.69 4.05 4.18
C LEU A 221 -9.80 3.24 5.47
N PHE A 222 -9.48 1.94 5.44
CA PHE A 222 -9.47 1.11 6.63
C PHE A 222 -8.46 1.62 7.66
N MET A 223 -7.23 1.96 7.23
CA MET A 223 -6.20 2.50 8.11
C MET A 223 -6.60 3.85 8.70
N MET A 224 -7.12 4.76 7.87
CA MET A 224 -7.61 6.07 8.33
C MET A 224 -8.76 5.92 9.35
N LEU A 225 -9.74 5.08 9.06
CA LEU A 225 -10.86 4.83 9.98
C LEU A 225 -10.41 4.19 11.28
N CYS A 226 -9.41 3.30 11.24
CA CYS A 226 -8.81 2.74 12.46
C CYS A 226 -8.15 3.82 13.32
N ILE A 227 -7.43 4.76 12.72
CA ILE A 227 -6.84 5.88 13.45
C ILE A 227 -7.94 6.73 14.09
N LEU A 228 -8.96 7.11 13.33
CA LEU A 228 -10.05 7.96 13.82
C LEU A 228 -10.89 7.32 14.93
N LEU A 229 -11.13 6.01 14.85
CA LEU A 229 -12.04 5.31 15.77
C LEU A 229 -11.35 4.79 17.03
N PHE A 230 -10.08 4.39 16.93
CA PHE A 230 -9.42 3.63 17.99
C PHE A 230 -8.24 4.36 18.64
N ILE A 231 -7.72 5.42 18.01
CA ILE A 231 -6.63 6.19 18.58
C ILE A 231 -7.19 7.42 19.33
N PRO A 232 -6.72 7.70 20.56
CA PRO A 232 -7.12 8.93 21.27
C PRO A 232 -6.81 10.19 20.42
N GLY A 233 -7.74 11.16 20.42
CA GLY A 233 -7.69 12.34 19.57
C GLY A 233 -6.37 13.13 19.64
N ASP A 234 -5.73 13.15 20.80
CA ASP A 234 -4.44 13.83 21.03
C ASP A 234 -3.24 13.19 20.29
N TYR A 235 -3.36 11.92 19.91
CA TYR A 235 -2.34 11.16 19.19
C TYR A 235 -2.66 10.95 17.71
N ALA A 236 -3.90 11.20 17.29
CA ALA A 236 -4.37 10.96 15.93
C ALA A 236 -3.53 11.73 14.89
N GLY A 237 -3.23 13.00 15.15
CA GLY A 237 -2.38 13.81 14.27
C GLY A 237 -0.98 13.22 14.09
N SER A 238 -0.38 12.70 15.17
CA SER A 238 0.92 12.02 15.09
C SER A 238 0.84 10.73 14.28
N CYS A 239 -0.26 9.97 14.37
CA CYS A 239 -0.47 8.78 13.56
C CYS A 239 -0.60 9.12 12.08
N PHE A 240 -1.41 10.13 11.73
CA PHE A 240 -1.62 10.56 10.35
C PHE A 240 -0.33 11.06 9.70
N ILE A 241 0.43 11.91 10.40
CA ILE A 241 1.69 12.42 9.85
C ILE A 241 2.72 11.32 9.65
N GLY A 242 2.85 10.41 10.62
CA GLY A 242 3.74 9.25 10.47
C GLY A 242 3.34 8.40 9.29
N PHE A 243 2.07 8.08 9.18
CA PHE A 243 1.50 7.29 8.09
C PHE A 243 1.77 7.94 6.74
N ALA A 244 1.45 9.24 6.57
CA ALA A 244 1.70 10.01 5.36
C ALA A 244 3.19 10.06 4.95
N ILE A 245 4.10 10.27 5.90
CA ILE A 245 5.54 10.24 5.63
C ILE A 245 5.97 8.87 5.09
N GLY A 246 5.51 7.79 5.73
CA GLY A 246 5.87 6.43 5.34
C GLY A 246 5.34 6.03 3.97
N GLU A 247 4.07 6.31 3.68
CA GLU A 247 3.50 6.01 2.38
C GLU A 247 4.13 6.82 1.26
N SER A 248 4.42 8.12 1.49
CA SER A 248 5.14 8.97 0.53
C SER A 248 6.55 8.45 0.26
N LEU A 249 7.29 8.02 1.27
CA LEU A 249 8.61 7.42 1.09
C LEU A 249 8.51 6.13 0.28
N GLY A 250 7.58 5.25 0.64
CA GLY A 250 7.34 3.99 -0.06
C GLY A 250 6.95 4.21 -1.52
N ALA A 251 6.00 5.10 -1.78
CA ALA A 251 5.52 5.42 -3.10
C ALA A 251 6.59 6.06 -3.98
N ALA A 252 7.32 7.07 -3.47
CA ALA A 252 8.37 7.74 -4.21
C ALA A 252 9.48 6.77 -4.63
N ALA A 253 9.94 5.92 -3.72
CA ALA A 253 10.98 4.95 -4.02
C ALA A 253 10.52 3.91 -5.05
N LEU A 254 9.30 3.36 -4.90
CA LEU A 254 8.76 2.37 -5.82
C LEU A 254 8.48 2.96 -7.21
N ARG A 255 7.91 4.17 -7.28
CA ARG A 255 7.58 4.85 -8.52
C ARG A 255 8.83 5.20 -9.33
N ILE A 256 9.82 5.83 -8.70
CA ILE A 256 11.04 6.25 -9.39
C ILE A 256 11.83 5.05 -9.87
N ALA A 257 12.06 4.08 -8.97
CA ALA A 257 12.84 2.90 -9.30
C ALA A 257 12.14 2.05 -10.37
N GLY A 258 10.81 1.88 -10.30
CA GLY A 258 10.03 1.15 -11.30
C GLY A 258 10.10 1.80 -12.68
N GLY A 259 9.85 3.10 -12.76
CA GLY A 259 9.89 3.85 -14.02
C GLY A 259 11.27 3.86 -14.68
N ILE A 260 12.36 4.02 -13.91
CA ILE A 260 13.72 3.96 -14.43
C ILE A 260 14.07 2.54 -14.90
N PHE A 261 13.68 1.51 -14.11
CA PHE A 261 13.93 0.12 -14.47
C PHE A 261 13.29 -0.24 -15.81
N THR A 262 12.00 0.12 -16.00
CA THR A 262 11.27 -0.11 -17.25
C THR A 262 12.01 0.52 -18.44
N LYS A 263 12.42 1.79 -18.34
CA LYS A 263 13.09 2.46 -19.43
C LYS A 263 14.47 1.89 -19.75
N ILE A 264 15.22 1.46 -18.77
CA ILE A 264 16.52 0.82 -18.99
C ILE A 264 16.35 -0.55 -19.66
N ALA A 265 15.35 -1.31 -19.26
CA ALA A 265 15.07 -2.63 -19.81
C ALA A 265 14.60 -2.55 -21.28
N ASP A 266 13.65 -1.65 -21.57
CA ASP A 266 13.12 -1.33 -22.90
C ASP A 266 14.25 -0.92 -23.86
N ILE A 267 15.05 0.09 -23.50
CA ILE A 267 16.20 0.53 -24.31
C ILE A 267 17.21 -0.60 -24.50
N GLY A 268 17.45 -1.43 -23.47
CA GLY A 268 18.33 -2.58 -23.56
C GLY A 268 17.85 -3.62 -24.57
N ALA A 269 16.55 -3.91 -24.61
CA ALA A 269 15.93 -4.79 -25.58
C ALA A 269 16.00 -4.23 -27.02
N ASP A 270 15.78 -2.91 -27.18
CA ASP A 270 15.91 -2.22 -28.45
C ASP A 270 17.34 -2.21 -28.98
N LEU A 271 18.36 -2.09 -28.15
CA LEU A 271 19.75 -2.15 -28.57
C LEU A 271 20.12 -3.49 -29.24
N MET A 272 19.52 -4.59 -28.79
CA MET A 272 19.66 -5.90 -29.41
C MET A 272 19.14 -5.90 -30.86
N LYS A 273 18.03 -5.20 -31.12
CA LYS A 273 17.45 -5.02 -32.45
C LYS A 273 18.35 -4.17 -33.35
N ILE A 274 18.90 -3.07 -32.84
CA ILE A 274 19.73 -2.13 -33.60
C ILE A 274 21.09 -2.75 -33.93
N VAL A 275 21.76 -3.37 -32.97
CA VAL A 275 23.15 -3.84 -33.08
C VAL A 275 23.21 -5.23 -33.69
N PHE A 276 22.34 -6.14 -33.30
CA PHE A 276 22.42 -7.55 -33.69
C PHE A 276 21.28 -8.01 -34.62
N ASN A 277 20.40 -7.10 -35.06
CA ASN A 277 19.21 -7.41 -35.85
C ASN A 277 18.32 -8.50 -35.23
N VAL A 278 18.32 -8.66 -33.90
CA VAL A 278 17.43 -9.51 -33.16
C VAL A 278 16.20 -8.69 -32.77
N LYS A 279 15.02 -9.12 -33.20
CA LYS A 279 13.77 -8.40 -32.89
C LYS A 279 13.60 -8.28 -31.37
N GLU A 280 12.96 -7.20 -30.96
CA GLU A 280 12.65 -6.90 -29.54
C GLU A 280 11.95 -8.08 -28.87
N ASP A 281 10.89 -8.62 -29.51
CA ASP A 281 10.10 -9.77 -29.00
C ASP A 281 10.70 -11.15 -29.35
N ASP A 282 11.90 -11.23 -29.88
CA ASP A 282 12.51 -12.50 -30.27
C ASP A 282 12.98 -13.27 -29.01
N ALA A 283 12.62 -14.55 -28.93
CA ALA A 283 13.01 -15.42 -27.81
C ALA A 283 14.56 -15.50 -27.61
N ARG A 284 15.36 -15.13 -28.63
CA ARG A 284 16.82 -15.04 -28.54
C ARG A 284 17.30 -13.73 -27.91
N ASN A 285 16.42 -12.73 -27.77
CA ASN A 285 16.77 -11.48 -27.10
C ASN A 285 16.69 -11.66 -25.58
N PRO A 286 17.81 -11.63 -24.85
CA PRO A 286 17.81 -11.80 -23.41
C PRO A 286 17.12 -10.65 -22.67
N GLY A 287 16.89 -9.51 -23.36
CA GLY A 287 16.19 -8.36 -22.82
C GLY A 287 14.68 -8.57 -22.63
N VAL A 288 14.05 -9.52 -23.35
CA VAL A 288 12.58 -9.73 -23.32
C VAL A 288 12.03 -9.93 -21.91
N ILE A 289 12.68 -10.75 -21.09
CA ILE A 289 12.21 -10.99 -19.71
C ILE A 289 12.45 -9.76 -18.82
N ALA A 290 13.53 -9.03 -19.04
CA ALA A 290 13.81 -7.79 -18.31
C ALA A 290 12.79 -6.71 -18.67
N ASP A 291 12.43 -6.59 -19.94
CA ASP A 291 11.44 -5.66 -20.44
C ASP A 291 10.04 -5.97 -19.89
N CYS A 292 9.56 -7.21 -20.04
CA CYS A 292 8.30 -7.64 -19.42
C CYS A 292 8.29 -7.47 -17.90
N THR A 293 9.45 -7.61 -17.24
CA THR A 293 9.56 -7.37 -15.79
C THR A 293 9.48 -5.88 -15.50
N GLY A 294 10.10 -5.04 -16.31
CA GLY A 294 10.06 -3.59 -16.24
C GLY A 294 8.65 -3.06 -16.36
N ASP A 295 7.91 -3.49 -17.37
CA ASP A 295 6.50 -3.11 -17.57
C ASP A 295 5.64 -3.46 -16.35
N ASN A 296 5.80 -4.66 -15.80
CA ASN A 296 5.07 -5.03 -14.58
C ASN A 296 5.54 -4.23 -13.36
N ALA A 297 6.81 -3.92 -13.22
CA ALA A 297 7.34 -3.15 -12.09
C ALA A 297 7.08 -1.64 -12.23
N GLY A 298 7.23 -1.08 -13.43
CA GLY A 298 7.01 0.34 -13.70
C GLY A 298 5.54 0.71 -13.78
N ASP A 299 4.81 0.06 -14.68
CA ASP A 299 3.45 0.46 -15.03
C ASP A 299 2.39 -0.05 -14.04
N SER A 300 2.73 -1.04 -13.21
CA SER A 300 1.80 -1.55 -12.19
C SER A 300 2.13 -1.04 -10.79
N VAL A 301 3.40 -1.10 -10.40
CA VAL A 301 3.83 -0.71 -9.05
C VAL A 301 3.76 0.79 -8.87
N GLY A 302 4.25 1.55 -9.87
CA GLY A 302 4.25 3.01 -9.84
C GLY A 302 2.86 3.59 -9.56
N PRO A 303 1.87 3.35 -10.45
CA PRO A 303 0.51 3.85 -10.25
C PRO A 303 -0.18 3.33 -9.00
N SER A 304 0.07 2.07 -8.58
CA SER A 304 -0.53 1.52 -7.36
C SER A 304 0.01 2.20 -6.11
N ALA A 305 1.32 2.41 -6.02
CA ALA A 305 1.95 3.10 -4.89
C ALA A 305 1.59 4.59 -4.88
N ASP A 306 1.57 5.24 -6.04
CA ASP A 306 1.18 6.65 -6.21
C ASP A 306 -0.29 6.88 -5.85
N GLY A 307 -1.17 5.97 -6.24
CA GLY A 307 -2.58 6.02 -5.87
C GLY A 307 -2.78 5.86 -4.37
N PHE A 308 -2.05 4.98 -3.72
CA PHE A 308 -2.10 4.79 -2.27
C PHE A 308 -1.66 6.06 -1.54
N GLU A 309 -0.49 6.62 -1.88
CA GLU A 309 0.00 7.89 -1.34
C GLU A 309 -0.98 9.03 -1.56
N THR A 310 -1.54 9.17 -2.78
CA THR A 310 -2.43 10.28 -3.12
C THR A 310 -3.70 10.24 -2.26
N TYR A 311 -4.27 9.07 -2.04
CA TYR A 311 -5.45 8.93 -1.18
C TYR A 311 -5.12 9.19 0.29
N GLY A 312 -3.99 8.72 0.78
CA GLY A 312 -3.55 8.92 2.16
C GLY A 312 -3.27 10.38 2.47
N VAL A 313 -2.38 11.00 1.70
CA VAL A 313 -2.00 12.42 1.90
C VAL A 313 -3.18 13.38 1.68
N THR A 314 -4.09 13.06 0.76
CA THR A 314 -5.28 13.91 0.53
C THR A 314 -6.35 13.70 1.60
N GLY A 315 -6.40 12.52 2.22
CA GLY A 315 -7.38 12.17 3.25
C GLY A 315 -7.04 12.71 4.63
N VAL A 316 -5.77 12.97 4.91
CA VAL A 316 -5.27 13.62 6.14
C VAL A 316 -5.51 15.12 6.07
#